data_2d4c65a21d76df2c043b8be2384c5aac
#
_entry.id   2d4c65a21d76df2c043b8be2384c5aac
#
_cell.length_a   1.000
_cell.length_b   1.000
_cell.length_c   1.000
_cell.angle_alpha   90.00
_cell.angle_beta   90.00
_cell.angle_gamma   90.00
#
_symmetry.space_group_name_H-M   'P 1'
#
loop_
_entity.id
_entity.type
_entity.pdbx_description
1 polymer ?
#
loop_
_entity_poly.entity_id
_entity_poly.type
_entity_poly.pdbx_seq_one_letter_code
_entity_poly.pdbx_strand_id
1 'polypeptide(L)'
;TNLLFSVELVVEPYLQNATPNSMHVLWETDLNSQSVVEWGLYVFLSESTTGSSFSNYGSSRIHTVELTNLEPNTQYYYRIVVGNYESYSDLYSFITPPEPSSEADFRIVAMSDMQRDSSNPNKFNEIIHDGVIDYVSEQYSDNLSEALAMVLVPGDLVVTGSSYYQWQDHFFEPGSDLFAQVPLYPVFGNHEANS
;
A
#
# COMPACT_ATOMS: atom_id res chain seq x y z
N THR A 1 32.54 12.08 -15.16
CA THR A 1 31.85 11.89 -13.89
C THR A 1 30.53 11.22 -14.22
N ASN A 2 30.42 9.92 -14.01
CA ASN A 2 29.12 9.24 -14.09
C ASN A 2 28.28 9.78 -12.92
N LEU A 3 27.23 10.51 -13.24
CA LEU A 3 26.15 10.74 -12.30
C LEU A 3 25.47 9.37 -12.11
N LEU A 4 25.74 8.71 -11.00
CA LEU A 4 24.93 7.60 -10.52
C LEU A 4 23.61 8.23 -10.07
N PHE A 5 22.57 8.06 -10.86
CA PHE A 5 21.22 8.37 -10.41
C PHE A 5 20.84 7.27 -9.41
N SER A 6 20.59 7.63 -8.17
CA SER A 6 19.95 6.74 -7.21
C SER A 6 18.52 6.49 -7.64
N VAL A 7 18.02 5.28 -7.40
CA VAL A 7 16.60 4.96 -7.58
C VAL A 7 15.82 5.60 -6.44
N GLU A 8 14.75 6.31 -6.78
CA GLU A 8 13.87 6.95 -5.80
C GLU A 8 12.52 6.25 -5.74
N LEU A 9 11.97 6.18 -4.54
CA LEU A 9 10.64 5.67 -4.30
C LEU A 9 9.62 6.77 -4.69
N VAL A 10 8.69 6.41 -5.56
CA VAL A 10 7.65 7.32 -6.07
C VAL A 10 6.31 7.05 -5.38
N VAL A 11 6.00 5.78 -5.15
CA VAL A 11 4.84 5.34 -4.36
C VAL A 11 5.35 4.38 -3.29
N GLU A 12 5.02 4.69 -2.04
CA GLU A 12 5.31 3.85 -0.89
C GLU A 12 4.66 2.47 -1.02
N PRO A 13 5.15 1.45 -0.30
CA PRO A 13 4.55 0.12 -0.35
C PRO A 13 3.06 0.14 0.00
N TYR A 14 2.29 -0.61 -0.76
CA TYR A 14 0.88 -0.87 -0.47
C TYR A 14 0.54 -2.34 -0.67
N LEU A 15 -0.45 -2.81 0.10
CA LEU A 15 -0.84 -4.21 0.14
C LEU A 15 -2.09 -4.46 -0.70
N GLN A 16 -2.12 -5.60 -1.41
CA GLN A 16 -3.28 -6.06 -2.18
C GLN A 16 -3.42 -7.58 -2.14
N ASN A 17 -4.55 -8.09 -2.62
CA ASN A 17 -4.81 -9.52 -2.85
C ASN A 17 -4.47 -10.41 -1.66
N ALA A 18 -4.85 -9.96 -0.45
CA ALA A 18 -4.64 -10.72 0.76
C ALA A 18 -5.43 -12.03 0.75
N THR A 19 -4.77 -13.11 1.08
CA THR A 19 -5.38 -14.42 1.35
C THR A 19 -4.87 -14.96 2.70
N PRO A 20 -5.45 -16.03 3.25
CA PRO A 20 -4.90 -16.63 4.46
C PRO A 20 -3.41 -17.01 4.35
N ASN A 21 -2.92 -17.29 3.14
CA ASN A 21 -1.58 -17.83 2.91
C ASN A 21 -0.71 -16.99 1.98
N SER A 22 -1.17 -15.82 1.55
CA SER A 22 -0.40 -14.92 0.67
C SER A 22 -0.75 -13.46 0.85
N MET A 23 0.19 -12.59 0.47
CA MET A 23 0.04 -11.14 0.43
C MET A 23 0.83 -10.57 -0.75
N HIS A 24 0.22 -9.66 -1.51
CA HIS A 24 0.95 -8.90 -2.52
C HIS A 24 1.42 -7.57 -1.94
N VAL A 25 2.70 -7.28 -2.13
CA VAL A 25 3.33 -5.99 -1.82
C VAL A 25 3.63 -5.31 -3.14
N LEU A 26 3.12 -4.09 -3.34
CA LEU A 26 3.34 -3.28 -4.54
C LEU A 26 3.94 -1.93 -4.13
N TRP A 27 4.73 -1.34 -5.04
CA TRP A 27 5.29 0.02 -4.89
C TRP A 27 5.70 0.56 -6.26
N GLU A 28 6.09 1.82 -6.34
CA GLU A 28 6.61 2.41 -7.57
C GLU A 28 7.95 3.09 -7.35
N THR A 29 8.88 2.92 -8.30
CA THR A 29 10.16 3.62 -8.36
C THR A 29 10.27 4.44 -9.66
N ASP A 30 11.06 5.52 -9.65
CA ASP A 30 11.32 6.39 -10.79
C ASP A 30 12.12 5.71 -11.91
N LEU A 31 12.96 4.73 -11.55
CA LEU A 31 13.83 3.97 -12.46
C LEU A 31 13.69 2.47 -12.22
N ASN A 32 14.11 1.69 -13.21
CA ASN A 32 14.11 0.24 -13.09
C ASN A 32 15.11 -0.25 -12.03
N SER A 33 14.64 -1.10 -11.13
CA SER A 33 15.43 -1.75 -10.09
C SER A 33 14.94 -3.16 -9.80
N GLN A 34 15.57 -3.84 -8.85
CA GLN A 34 15.09 -5.14 -8.39
C GLN A 34 13.77 -5.00 -7.62
N SER A 35 12.90 -6.01 -7.77
CA SER A 35 11.63 -6.11 -7.03
C SER A 35 11.85 -7.08 -5.88
N VAL A 36 12.28 -6.60 -4.71
CA VAL A 36 12.62 -7.44 -3.56
C VAL A 36 11.92 -6.95 -2.31
N VAL A 37 11.29 -7.87 -1.60
CA VAL A 37 10.73 -7.67 -0.26
C VAL A 37 11.49 -8.54 0.72
N GLU A 38 12.02 -7.95 1.78
CA GLU A 38 12.50 -8.66 2.96
C GLU A 38 11.37 -8.75 3.98
N TRP A 39 11.14 -9.93 4.57
CA TRP A 39 10.00 -10.16 5.45
C TRP A 39 10.25 -11.26 6.48
N GLY A 40 9.34 -11.39 7.44
CA GLY A 40 9.43 -12.44 8.45
C GLY A 40 8.42 -12.23 9.59
N LEU A 41 8.40 -13.22 10.52
CA LEU A 41 7.58 -13.15 11.73
C LEU A 41 8.07 -12.13 12.76
N TYR A 42 9.28 -11.62 12.58
CA TYR A 42 9.93 -10.71 13.52
C TYR A 42 10.60 -9.56 12.77
N VAL A 43 10.88 -8.49 13.48
CA VAL A 43 11.51 -7.26 12.94
C VAL A 43 12.89 -7.44 12.31
N PHE A 44 13.57 -8.57 12.56
CA PHE A 44 14.87 -8.86 11.96
C PHE A 44 14.81 -9.54 10.58
N LEU A 45 13.63 -9.72 10.01
CA LEU A 45 13.32 -10.15 8.65
C LEU A 45 14.22 -11.29 8.15
N SER A 46 13.80 -12.54 8.34
CA SER A 46 14.60 -13.73 8.01
C SER A 46 14.46 -14.20 6.56
N GLU A 47 13.46 -13.73 5.85
CA GLU A 47 13.09 -14.16 4.51
C GLU A 47 13.26 -13.03 3.50
N SER A 48 13.43 -13.41 2.23
CA SER A 48 13.49 -12.48 1.11
C SER A 48 12.81 -13.08 -0.11
N THR A 49 11.95 -12.31 -0.76
CA THR A 49 11.22 -12.74 -1.95
C THR A 49 11.44 -11.74 -3.08
N THR A 50 11.69 -12.26 -4.28
CA THR A 50 11.85 -11.46 -5.51
C THR A 50 10.62 -11.63 -6.39
N GLY A 51 10.10 -10.53 -6.89
CA GLY A 51 8.98 -10.50 -7.82
C GLY A 51 9.35 -9.91 -9.17
N SER A 52 8.43 -9.14 -9.74
CA SER A 52 8.58 -8.53 -11.06
C SER A 52 8.20 -7.05 -11.05
N SER A 53 8.56 -6.34 -12.11
CA SER A 53 8.09 -4.98 -12.35
C SER A 53 7.64 -4.79 -13.78
N PHE A 54 6.80 -3.79 -14.00
CA PHE A 54 6.35 -3.36 -15.32
C PHE A 54 6.43 -1.85 -15.47
N SER A 55 6.56 -1.39 -16.74
CA SER A 55 6.61 0.04 -17.03
C SER A 55 5.29 0.71 -16.70
N ASN A 56 5.34 1.89 -16.11
CA ASN A 56 4.18 2.72 -15.84
C ASN A 56 4.30 4.04 -16.61
N TYR A 57 4.80 5.10 -15.99
CA TYR A 57 4.90 6.42 -16.62
C TYR A 57 6.36 6.81 -16.83
N GLY A 58 6.73 7.15 -18.08
CA GLY A 58 8.13 7.48 -18.41
C GLY A 58 9.08 6.32 -18.14
N SER A 59 10.03 6.52 -17.25
CA SER A 59 10.99 5.50 -16.79
C SER A 59 10.54 4.75 -15.54
N SER A 60 9.42 5.16 -14.93
CA SER A 60 8.98 4.58 -13.66
C SER A 60 8.54 3.12 -13.81
N ARG A 61 8.58 2.40 -12.70
CA ARG A 61 8.25 0.99 -12.60
C ARG A 61 7.35 0.71 -11.42
N ILE A 62 6.24 0.04 -11.68
CA ILE A 62 5.45 -0.59 -10.63
C ILE A 62 6.03 -1.97 -10.37
N HIS A 63 6.42 -2.21 -9.14
CA HIS A 63 6.92 -3.48 -8.64
C HIS A 63 5.78 -4.27 -8.00
N THR A 64 5.85 -5.59 -8.10
CA THR A 64 4.93 -6.51 -7.44
C THR A 64 5.68 -7.73 -6.93
N VAL A 65 5.47 -8.06 -5.66
CA VAL A 65 6.02 -9.24 -5.00
C VAL A 65 4.89 -9.94 -4.28
N GLU A 66 4.68 -11.21 -4.59
CA GLU A 66 3.77 -12.08 -3.86
C GLU A 66 4.53 -12.84 -2.77
N LEU A 67 4.18 -12.60 -1.51
CA LEU A 67 4.62 -13.38 -0.37
C LEU A 67 3.69 -14.59 -0.23
N THR A 68 4.23 -15.79 -0.21
CA THR A 68 3.47 -17.05 -0.20
C THR A 68 3.89 -17.95 0.96
N ASN A 69 3.10 -19.00 1.21
CA ASN A 69 3.30 -19.93 2.33
C ASN A 69 3.23 -19.25 3.70
N LEU A 70 2.41 -18.21 3.79
CA LEU A 70 2.12 -17.56 5.05
C LEU A 70 1.13 -18.39 5.89
N GLU A 71 1.20 -18.25 7.21
CA GLU A 71 0.23 -18.82 8.12
C GLU A 71 -1.00 -17.90 8.23
N PRO A 72 -2.22 -18.42 8.32
CA PRO A 72 -3.43 -17.62 8.51
C PRO A 72 -3.44 -16.85 9.83
N ASN A 73 -4.11 -15.71 9.87
CA ASN A 73 -4.27 -14.88 11.07
C ASN A 73 -2.96 -14.63 11.82
N THR A 74 -1.90 -14.33 11.06
CA THR A 74 -0.53 -14.22 11.58
C THR A 74 0.07 -12.88 11.17
N GLN A 75 0.72 -12.21 12.12
CA GLN A 75 1.43 -10.95 11.86
C GLN A 75 2.80 -11.23 11.23
N TYR A 76 3.08 -10.48 10.15
CA TYR A 76 4.37 -10.44 9.48
C TYR A 76 4.89 -9.00 9.42
N TYR A 77 6.22 -8.87 9.47
CA TYR A 77 6.93 -7.63 9.25
C TYR A 77 7.57 -7.66 7.87
N TYR A 78 7.66 -6.51 7.22
CA TYR A 78 8.29 -6.41 5.90
C TYR A 78 8.86 -5.02 5.64
N ARG A 79 9.79 -4.96 4.70
CA ARG A 79 10.25 -3.74 4.03
C ARG A 79 10.58 -4.05 2.58
N ILE A 80 10.55 -3.06 1.72
CA ILE A 80 11.02 -3.20 0.34
C ILE A 80 12.49 -2.76 0.23
N VAL A 81 13.17 -3.36 -0.74
CA VAL A 81 14.50 -2.94 -1.17
C VAL A 81 14.34 -1.92 -2.30
N VAL A 82 14.92 -0.74 -2.15
CA VAL A 82 14.90 0.33 -3.15
C VAL A 82 16.24 0.36 -3.89
N GLY A 83 16.16 0.44 -5.22
CA GLY A 83 17.34 0.32 -6.04
C GLY A 83 17.91 -1.12 -6.06
N ASN A 84 19.22 -1.22 -6.05
CA ASN A 84 19.91 -2.49 -5.95
C ASN A 84 20.57 -2.61 -4.56
N TYR A 85 19.77 -2.61 -3.49
CA TYR A 85 20.20 -2.51 -2.10
C TYR A 85 20.86 -1.17 -1.75
N GLU A 86 20.43 -0.09 -2.41
CA GLU A 86 20.90 1.27 -2.14
C GLU A 86 20.23 1.87 -0.89
N SER A 87 18.94 1.56 -0.72
CA SER A 87 18.14 1.96 0.43
C SER A 87 16.97 0.98 0.68
N TYR A 88 16.18 1.26 1.71
CA TYR A 88 15.03 0.48 2.11
C TYR A 88 13.86 1.42 2.46
N SER A 89 12.64 0.92 2.33
CA SER A 89 11.49 1.57 2.95
C SER A 89 11.57 1.51 4.47
N ASP A 90 10.65 2.18 5.15
CA ASP A 90 10.36 1.93 6.54
C ASP A 90 9.95 0.47 6.76
N LEU A 91 9.98 0.05 8.03
CA LEU A 91 9.53 -1.28 8.45
C LEU A 91 8.03 -1.24 8.71
N TYR A 92 7.28 -2.01 7.95
CA TYR A 92 5.84 -2.16 8.08
C TYR A 92 5.43 -3.53 8.62
N SER A 93 4.17 -3.68 8.99
CA SER A 93 3.60 -4.97 9.33
C SER A 93 2.21 -5.15 8.72
N PHE A 94 1.81 -6.39 8.53
CA PHE A 94 0.45 -6.77 8.15
C PHE A 94 0.03 -8.05 8.88
N ILE A 95 -1.28 -8.30 8.92
CA ILE A 95 -1.81 -9.59 9.38
C ILE A 95 -2.51 -10.28 8.21
N THR A 96 -2.20 -11.56 8.00
CA THR A 96 -2.89 -12.38 7.02
C THR A 96 -4.36 -12.60 7.42
N PRO A 97 -5.30 -12.64 6.48
CA PRO A 97 -6.68 -13.03 6.78
C PRO A 97 -6.75 -14.39 7.53
N PRO A 98 -7.76 -14.57 8.38
CA PRO A 98 -8.03 -15.87 8.99
C PRO A 98 -8.52 -16.88 7.95
N GLU A 99 -8.54 -18.16 8.30
CA GLU A 99 -9.17 -19.19 7.47
C GLU A 99 -10.66 -18.87 7.24
N PRO A 100 -11.22 -19.22 6.05
CA PRO A 100 -12.61 -18.92 5.71
C PRO A 100 -13.65 -19.53 6.66
N SER A 101 -13.27 -20.53 7.43
CA SER A 101 -14.11 -21.16 8.46
C SER A 101 -14.06 -20.44 9.82
N SER A 102 -13.25 -19.41 9.96
CA SER A 102 -13.14 -18.64 11.20
C SER A 102 -14.40 -17.83 11.45
N GLU A 103 -14.84 -17.79 12.71
CA GLU A 103 -15.91 -16.93 13.19
C GLU A 103 -15.40 -15.63 13.84
N ALA A 104 -14.13 -15.27 13.56
CA ALA A 104 -13.53 -14.06 14.10
C ALA A 104 -14.17 -12.80 13.49
N ASP A 105 -14.46 -11.85 14.34
CA ASP A 105 -14.91 -10.52 13.91
C ASP A 105 -13.81 -9.81 13.13
N PHE A 106 -14.19 -9.00 12.15
CA PHE A 106 -13.26 -8.15 11.41
C PHE A 106 -13.86 -6.76 11.17
N ARG A 107 -13.01 -5.77 10.97
CA ARG A 107 -13.39 -4.40 10.65
C ARG A 107 -12.85 -4.03 9.28
N ILE A 108 -13.63 -3.26 8.55
CA ILE A 108 -13.26 -2.71 7.25
C ILE A 108 -13.45 -1.20 7.26
N VAL A 109 -12.64 -0.51 6.48
CA VAL A 109 -12.88 0.87 6.08
C VAL A 109 -13.42 0.86 4.66
N ALA A 110 -14.52 1.57 4.42
CA ALA A 110 -15.06 1.80 3.10
C ALA A 110 -15.26 3.31 2.90
N MET A 111 -14.65 3.87 1.85
CA MET A 111 -14.69 5.30 1.57
C MET A 111 -14.63 5.53 0.06
N SER A 112 -15.39 6.49 -0.45
CA SER A 112 -15.39 6.89 -1.86
C SER A 112 -15.46 8.41 -2.02
N ASP A 113 -15.36 8.91 -3.25
CA ASP A 113 -15.47 10.34 -3.56
C ASP A 113 -14.45 11.20 -2.79
N MET A 114 -13.23 10.67 -2.64
CA MET A 114 -12.17 11.30 -1.83
C MET A 114 -11.28 12.24 -2.63
N GLN A 115 -11.54 12.34 -3.94
CA GLN A 115 -10.76 13.19 -4.82
C GLN A 115 -10.73 14.64 -4.31
N ARG A 116 -9.59 15.28 -4.46
CA ARG A 116 -9.42 16.69 -4.10
C ARG A 116 -10.41 17.57 -4.83
N ASP A 117 -10.89 18.60 -4.16
CA ASP A 117 -11.58 19.71 -4.80
C ASP A 117 -10.97 21.06 -4.38
N SER A 118 -11.36 22.14 -5.07
CA SER A 118 -10.79 23.47 -4.81
C SER A 118 -11.15 24.04 -3.44
N SER A 119 -12.21 23.55 -2.82
CA SER A 119 -12.68 24.00 -1.50
C SER A 119 -12.03 23.22 -0.37
N ASN A 120 -11.61 21.98 -0.64
CA ASN A 120 -10.90 21.12 0.32
C ASN A 120 -9.73 20.37 -0.36
N PRO A 121 -8.57 21.00 -0.52
CA PRO A 121 -7.40 20.39 -1.16
C PRO A 121 -6.75 19.28 -0.33
N ASN A 122 -7.01 19.22 0.97
CA ASN A 122 -6.45 18.22 1.89
C ASN A 122 -7.46 17.12 2.27
N LYS A 123 -8.61 17.08 1.63
CA LYS A 123 -9.74 16.22 1.99
C LYS A 123 -9.34 14.78 2.26
N PHE A 124 -8.57 14.15 1.37
CA PHE A 124 -8.20 12.76 1.56
C PHE A 124 -7.20 12.56 2.70
N ASN A 125 -6.23 13.45 2.85
CA ASN A 125 -5.30 13.41 3.97
C ASN A 125 -6.03 13.51 5.33
N GLU A 126 -7.00 14.42 5.44
CA GLU A 126 -7.83 14.57 6.65
C GLU A 126 -8.70 13.32 6.89
N ILE A 127 -9.28 12.72 5.84
CA ILE A 127 -10.06 11.48 5.97
C ILE A 127 -9.16 10.34 6.49
N ILE A 128 -7.97 10.19 5.94
CA ILE A 128 -7.06 9.10 6.33
C ILE A 128 -6.52 9.32 7.73
N HIS A 129 -5.93 10.47 8.02
CA HIS A 129 -5.22 10.69 9.29
C HIS A 129 -6.19 11.01 10.42
N ASP A 130 -6.96 12.09 10.33
CA ASP A 130 -7.85 12.53 11.40
C ASP A 130 -9.11 11.62 11.51
N GLY A 131 -9.57 11.09 10.37
CA GLY A 131 -10.79 10.27 10.32
C GLY A 131 -10.54 8.80 10.60
N VAL A 132 -9.61 8.16 9.89
CA VAL A 132 -9.40 6.69 9.98
C VAL A 132 -8.34 6.35 11.01
N ILE A 133 -7.11 6.85 10.85
CA ILE A 133 -5.97 6.42 11.67
C ILE A 133 -6.17 6.84 13.12
N ASP A 134 -6.47 8.09 13.40
CA ASP A 134 -6.69 8.59 14.76
C ASP A 134 -7.86 7.87 15.43
N TYR A 135 -9.00 7.73 14.73
CA TYR A 135 -10.16 7.02 15.27
C TYR A 135 -9.85 5.56 15.59
N VAL A 136 -9.14 4.86 14.70
CA VAL A 136 -8.79 3.44 14.87
C VAL A 136 -7.81 3.27 16.02
N SER A 137 -6.79 4.13 16.12
CA SER A 137 -5.81 4.10 17.21
C SER A 137 -6.47 4.37 18.57
N GLU A 138 -7.37 5.33 18.64
CA GLU A 138 -8.08 5.66 19.87
C GLU A 138 -9.06 4.58 20.33
N GLN A 139 -9.73 3.92 19.39
CA GLN A 139 -10.84 3.00 19.72
C GLN A 139 -10.42 1.53 19.77
N TYR A 140 -9.34 1.13 19.08
CA TYR A 140 -9.01 -0.29 18.89
C TYR A 140 -7.53 -0.62 19.10
N SER A 141 -6.61 -0.13 18.26
CA SER A 141 -5.18 -0.44 18.32
C SER A 141 -4.36 0.58 17.52
N ASP A 142 -3.18 0.93 18.03
CA ASP A 142 -2.18 1.70 17.27
C ASP A 142 -1.58 0.89 16.12
N ASN A 143 -1.71 -0.42 16.14
CA ASN A 143 -1.35 -1.30 15.02
C ASN A 143 -2.56 -1.42 14.08
N LEU A 144 -2.53 -0.70 12.97
CA LEU A 144 -3.63 -0.67 12.01
C LEU A 144 -3.98 -2.05 11.45
N SER A 145 -2.98 -2.92 11.28
CA SER A 145 -3.20 -4.28 10.76
C SER A 145 -3.91 -5.22 11.75
N GLU A 146 -3.86 -4.92 13.05
CA GLU A 146 -4.66 -5.63 14.06
C GLU A 146 -6.11 -5.12 14.10
N ALA A 147 -6.29 -3.84 13.82
CA ALA A 147 -7.59 -3.20 13.91
C ALA A 147 -8.44 -3.37 12.65
N LEU A 148 -7.83 -3.41 11.46
CA LEU A 148 -8.49 -3.38 10.17
C LEU A 148 -8.08 -4.55 9.28
N ALA A 149 -9.07 -5.20 8.66
CA ALA A 149 -8.83 -6.30 7.72
C ALA A 149 -8.60 -5.83 6.28
N MET A 150 -9.26 -4.75 5.86
CA MET A 150 -9.13 -4.21 4.49
C MET A 150 -9.66 -2.78 4.38
N VAL A 151 -9.20 -2.11 3.33
CA VAL A 151 -9.70 -0.81 2.87
C VAL A 151 -10.39 -1.00 1.51
N LEU A 152 -11.67 -0.65 1.43
CA LEU A 152 -12.46 -0.65 0.20
C LEU A 152 -12.64 0.78 -0.31
N VAL A 153 -12.29 1.01 -1.57
CA VAL A 153 -12.43 2.31 -2.21
C VAL A 153 -13.28 2.17 -3.49
N PRO A 154 -14.61 2.28 -3.39
CA PRO A 154 -15.51 2.06 -4.51
C PRO A 154 -15.61 3.27 -5.47
N GLY A 155 -14.47 3.76 -5.96
CA GLY A 155 -14.37 4.74 -7.04
C GLY A 155 -14.09 6.18 -6.61
N ASP A 156 -13.82 7.01 -7.62
CA ASP A 156 -13.52 8.44 -7.53
C ASP A 156 -12.34 8.75 -6.57
N LEU A 157 -11.22 8.08 -6.84
CA LEU A 157 -9.98 8.18 -6.09
C LEU A 157 -9.23 9.48 -6.38
N VAL A 158 -9.26 9.91 -7.66
CA VAL A 158 -8.60 11.11 -8.17
C VAL A 158 -9.57 11.94 -9.00
N VAL A 159 -9.26 13.19 -9.26
CA VAL A 159 -10.12 14.07 -10.08
C VAL A 159 -10.07 13.68 -11.55
N THR A 160 -8.89 13.28 -12.06
CA THR A 160 -8.63 12.94 -13.45
C THR A 160 -7.78 11.70 -13.54
N GLY A 161 -8.39 10.58 -13.92
CA GLY A 161 -7.73 9.27 -13.95
C GLY A 161 -6.52 9.16 -14.88
N SER A 162 -6.46 9.98 -15.95
CA SER A 162 -5.29 10.04 -16.84
C SER A 162 -4.13 10.89 -16.30
N SER A 163 -4.28 11.55 -15.17
CA SER A 163 -3.22 12.36 -14.56
C SER A 163 -2.35 11.51 -13.63
N TYR A 164 -1.18 11.10 -14.11
CA TYR A 164 -0.20 10.34 -13.34
C TYR A 164 0.11 10.95 -11.96
N TYR A 165 0.33 12.26 -11.90
CA TYR A 165 0.66 12.95 -10.64
C TYR A 165 -0.48 12.97 -9.63
N GLN A 166 -1.74 12.95 -10.08
CA GLN A 166 -2.85 12.89 -9.14
C GLN A 166 -2.93 11.56 -8.40
N TRP A 167 -2.55 10.46 -9.05
CA TRP A 167 -2.47 9.16 -8.38
C TRP A 167 -1.44 9.17 -7.24
N GLN A 168 -0.32 9.82 -7.45
CA GLN A 168 0.74 9.93 -6.44
C GLN A 168 0.35 10.89 -5.32
N ASP A 169 0.18 12.17 -5.66
CA ASP A 169 0.03 13.25 -4.68
C ASP A 169 -1.35 13.30 -4.00
N HIS A 170 -2.39 12.78 -4.66
CA HIS A 170 -3.76 12.90 -4.15
C HIS A 170 -4.32 11.61 -3.58
N PHE A 171 -3.71 10.46 -3.87
CA PHE A 171 -4.20 9.17 -3.44
C PHE A 171 -3.13 8.35 -2.69
N PHE A 172 -2.03 7.98 -3.33
CA PHE A 172 -1.05 7.10 -2.70
C PHE A 172 -0.28 7.77 -1.56
N GLU A 173 0.20 9.00 -1.74
CA GLU A 173 0.95 9.70 -0.69
C GLU A 173 0.10 9.90 0.58
N PRO A 174 -1.12 10.48 0.53
CA PRO A 174 -1.95 10.65 1.73
C PRO A 174 -2.38 9.32 2.38
N GLY A 175 -2.49 8.25 1.59
CA GLY A 175 -2.91 6.93 2.07
C GLY A 175 -1.78 6.00 2.51
N SER A 176 -0.51 6.41 2.35
CA SER A 176 0.66 5.53 2.48
C SER A 176 0.72 4.80 3.82
N ASP A 177 0.53 5.50 4.94
CA ASP A 177 0.58 4.93 6.29
C ASP A 177 -0.48 3.84 6.52
N LEU A 178 -1.64 3.99 5.90
CA LEU A 178 -2.73 3.00 5.98
C LEU A 178 -2.49 1.84 5.01
N PHE A 179 -2.17 2.14 3.74
CA PHE A 179 -2.08 1.14 2.68
C PHE A 179 -0.86 0.22 2.81
N ALA A 180 0.19 0.67 3.49
CA ALA A 180 1.34 -0.17 3.81
C ALA A 180 1.05 -1.25 4.87
N GLN A 181 -0.06 -1.14 5.62
CA GLN A 181 -0.38 -2.03 6.71
C GLN A 181 -1.71 -2.79 6.50
N VAL A 182 -2.63 -2.22 5.72
CA VAL A 182 -3.97 -2.75 5.52
C VAL A 182 -4.25 -2.93 4.02
N PRO A 183 -4.63 -4.12 3.55
CA PRO A 183 -4.85 -4.40 2.13
C PRO A 183 -5.88 -3.48 1.48
N LEU A 184 -5.51 -2.89 0.34
CA LEU A 184 -6.28 -1.92 -0.42
C LEU A 184 -7.03 -2.60 -1.58
N TYR A 185 -8.33 -2.37 -1.69
CA TYR A 185 -9.20 -2.87 -2.75
C TYR A 185 -9.93 -1.71 -3.46
N PRO A 186 -9.29 -1.06 -4.45
CA PRO A 186 -9.90 0.03 -5.19
C PRO A 186 -10.76 -0.49 -6.35
N VAL A 187 -11.76 0.30 -6.71
CA VAL A 187 -12.58 0.12 -7.93
C VAL A 187 -12.59 1.44 -8.69
N PHE A 188 -12.61 1.39 -10.01
CA PHE A 188 -12.72 2.60 -10.84
C PHE A 188 -14.11 3.23 -10.73
N GLY A 189 -14.13 4.54 -10.48
CA GLY A 189 -15.30 5.40 -10.62
C GLY A 189 -15.36 6.10 -11.98
N ASN A 190 -16.24 7.08 -12.10
CA ASN A 190 -16.34 7.84 -13.35
C ASN A 190 -15.18 8.83 -13.55
N HIS A 191 -14.54 9.30 -12.48
CA HIS A 191 -13.36 10.16 -12.56
C HIS A 191 -12.14 9.44 -13.11
N GLU A 192 -11.94 8.16 -12.77
CA GLU A 192 -10.86 7.33 -13.30
C GLU A 192 -11.11 6.93 -14.77
N ALA A 193 -12.38 6.79 -15.16
CA ALA A 193 -12.75 6.44 -16.54
C ALA A 193 -12.70 7.61 -17.51
N ASN A 194 -12.70 8.86 -17.02
CA ASN A 194 -12.61 10.06 -17.84
C ASN A 194 -11.14 10.40 -18.12
N SER A 195 -10.72 10.23 -19.35
CA SER A 195 -9.39 10.57 -19.89
C SER A 195 -9.42 11.92 -20.61
#